data_1fb0cac392765ebd8edb707b7f4368e8
#
_entry.id   1fb0cac392765ebd8edb707b7f4368e8
#
_cell.length_a   1.000
_cell.length_b   1.000
_cell.length_c   1.000
_cell.angle_alpha   90.00
_cell.angle_beta   90.00
_cell.angle_gamma   90.00
#
_symmetry.space_group_name_H-M   'P 1'
#
loop_
_entity.id
_entity.type
_entity.pdbx_description
1 polymer ?
#
loop_
_entity_poly.entity_id
_entity_poly.type
_entity_poly.pdbx_seq_one_letter_code
_entity_poly.pdbx_strand_id
1 'polypeptide(L)'
;FYSKGIQLDLNIVNWTFLAACLLLTRSAAEFSQVMMRAGRAVVPTLLQYPLYAGIMGVMLNTGLVAQMADYFARIGTAETLPLIAFFSGGVINMFIPSGGAQWAVQGPAFLAAAEALGTAPELVVMGVAYGDQWTNIIHPFVVIPLLIMTGLPANKVLSYSFILFLVATVPLAGGLIVAGFW
;
A
#
# COMPACT_ATOMS: atom_id res chain seq x y z
N PHE A 1 21.82 5.21 -16.16
CA PHE A 1 21.10 5.71 -14.97
C PHE A 1 22.08 5.88 -13.81
N TYR A 2 22.71 4.83 -13.32
CA TYR A 2 23.61 4.90 -12.15
C TYR A 2 24.84 5.82 -12.34
N SER A 3 25.34 5.96 -13.54
CA SER A 3 26.58 6.73 -13.81
C SER A 3 26.39 8.24 -13.86
N LYS A 4 25.15 8.76 -13.90
CA LYS A 4 24.85 10.21 -14.02
C LYS A 4 24.04 10.79 -12.86
N GLY A 5 23.85 10.07 -11.76
CA GLY A 5 23.13 10.56 -10.60
C GLY A 5 21.63 10.85 -10.81
N ILE A 6 21.02 10.30 -11.87
CA ILE A 6 19.59 10.43 -12.12
C ILE A 6 18.86 9.49 -11.17
N GLN A 7 18.18 10.06 -10.19
CA GLN A 7 17.30 9.30 -9.30
C GLN A 7 15.99 8.97 -10.01
N LEU A 8 15.56 7.72 -9.90
CA LEU A 8 14.28 7.27 -10.45
C LEU A 8 13.16 7.80 -9.53
N ASP A 9 12.46 8.84 -9.95
CA ASP A 9 11.32 9.40 -9.26
C ASP A 9 10.01 9.16 -10.04
N LEU A 10 8.87 9.48 -9.41
CA LEU A 10 7.55 9.31 -10.03
C LEU A 10 7.38 10.15 -11.30
N ASN A 11 8.03 11.30 -11.39
CA ASN A 11 7.93 12.15 -12.57
C ASN A 11 8.64 11.49 -13.75
N ILE A 12 9.84 10.94 -13.54
CA ILE A 12 10.57 10.21 -14.58
C ILE A 12 9.77 9.01 -15.05
N VAL A 13 9.17 8.25 -14.15
CA VAL A 13 8.29 7.11 -14.51
C VAL A 13 7.11 7.58 -15.33
N ASN A 14 6.38 8.61 -14.88
CA ASN A 14 5.22 9.15 -15.57
C ASN A 14 5.57 9.69 -16.96
N TRP A 15 6.66 10.48 -17.08
CA TRP A 15 7.13 10.99 -18.36
C TRP A 15 7.59 9.88 -19.30
N THR A 16 8.19 8.83 -18.79
CA THR A 16 8.61 7.66 -19.59
C THR A 16 7.39 6.96 -20.19
N PHE A 17 6.35 6.69 -19.40
CA PHE A 17 5.13 6.07 -19.91
C PHE A 17 4.38 6.98 -20.87
N LEU A 18 4.31 8.28 -20.60
CA LEU A 18 3.69 9.24 -21.51
C LEU A 18 4.44 9.32 -22.87
N ALA A 19 5.77 9.40 -22.81
CA ALA A 19 6.61 9.39 -24.02
C ALA A 19 6.46 8.06 -24.80
N ALA A 20 6.46 6.93 -24.09
CA ALA A 20 6.22 5.63 -24.71
C ALA A 20 4.85 5.57 -25.40
N CYS A 21 3.80 6.07 -24.75
CA CYS A 21 2.47 6.14 -25.33
C CYS A 21 2.45 7.01 -26.60
N LEU A 22 3.11 8.17 -26.60
CA LEU A 22 3.25 9.03 -27.78
C LEU A 22 3.99 8.35 -28.92
N LEU A 23 5.06 7.60 -28.61
CA LEU A 23 5.86 6.90 -29.63
C LEU A 23 5.16 5.67 -30.21
N LEU A 24 4.32 5.00 -29.44
CA LEU A 24 3.59 3.80 -29.85
C LEU A 24 2.30 4.12 -30.62
N THR A 25 1.78 5.33 -30.51
CA THR A 25 0.59 5.77 -31.28
C THR A 25 0.98 6.29 -32.66
N ARG A 26 0.17 5.96 -33.67
CA ARG A 26 0.46 6.30 -35.06
C ARG A 26 0.09 7.72 -35.44
N SER A 27 -0.76 8.38 -34.64
CA SER A 27 -1.21 9.74 -34.87
C SER A 27 -1.64 10.43 -33.59
N ALA A 28 -1.70 11.77 -33.62
CA ALA A 28 -2.21 12.57 -32.51
C ALA A 28 -3.68 12.25 -32.18
N ALA A 29 -4.47 11.90 -33.20
CA ALA A 29 -5.86 11.49 -33.02
C ALA A 29 -5.95 10.15 -32.27
N GLU A 30 -5.13 9.18 -32.62
CA GLU A 30 -5.04 7.89 -31.90
C GLU A 30 -4.58 8.08 -30.46
N PHE A 31 -3.53 8.89 -30.24
CA PHE A 31 -3.08 9.27 -28.91
C PHE A 31 -4.23 9.87 -28.08
N SER A 32 -4.95 10.84 -28.63
CA SER A 32 -6.09 11.46 -27.94
C SER A 32 -7.18 10.44 -27.58
N GLN A 33 -7.49 9.50 -28.46
CA GLN A 33 -8.45 8.43 -28.17
C GLN A 33 -7.99 7.48 -27.07
N VAL A 34 -6.69 7.14 -27.06
CA VAL A 34 -6.10 6.32 -25.99
C VAL A 34 -6.18 7.06 -24.65
N MET A 35 -5.82 8.35 -24.63
CA MET A 35 -5.88 9.18 -23.43
C MET A 35 -7.33 9.36 -22.91
N MET A 36 -8.31 9.52 -23.78
CA MET A 36 -9.72 9.59 -23.38
C MET A 36 -10.21 8.27 -22.77
N ARG A 37 -9.80 7.13 -23.32
CA ARG A 37 -10.13 5.80 -22.73
C ARG A 37 -9.47 5.62 -21.36
N ALA A 38 -8.19 5.96 -21.25
CA ALA A 38 -7.47 5.95 -19.98
C ALA A 38 -8.13 6.87 -18.93
N GLY A 39 -8.53 8.09 -19.33
CA GLY A 39 -9.24 9.04 -18.46
C GLY A 39 -10.53 8.46 -17.88
N ARG A 40 -11.32 7.76 -18.69
CA ARG A 40 -12.54 7.10 -18.21
C ARG A 40 -12.27 6.03 -17.15
N ALA A 41 -11.15 5.30 -17.26
CA ALA A 41 -10.76 4.31 -16.28
C ALA A 41 -10.28 4.92 -14.96
N VAL A 42 -9.76 6.15 -15.00
CA VAL A 42 -9.24 6.86 -13.80
C VAL A 42 -10.34 7.57 -13.00
N VAL A 43 -11.45 8.00 -13.65
CA VAL A 43 -12.54 8.76 -12.99
C VAL A 43 -13.04 8.12 -11.69
N PRO A 44 -13.35 6.81 -11.62
CA PRO A 44 -13.82 6.20 -10.38
C PRO A 44 -12.78 6.26 -9.25
N THR A 45 -11.51 6.12 -9.58
CA THR A 45 -10.40 6.29 -8.62
C THR A 45 -10.38 7.72 -8.08
N LEU A 46 -10.49 8.72 -8.96
CA LEU A 46 -10.54 10.13 -8.56
C LEU A 46 -11.73 10.43 -7.64
N LEU A 47 -12.87 9.76 -7.84
CA LEU A 47 -14.04 9.91 -6.98
C LEU A 47 -13.85 9.27 -5.60
N GLN A 48 -12.99 8.26 -5.49
CA GLN A 48 -12.67 7.62 -4.20
C GLN A 48 -11.73 8.48 -3.35
N TYR A 49 -10.84 9.27 -3.95
CA TYR A 49 -9.86 10.08 -3.21
C TYR A 49 -10.49 10.98 -2.13
N PRO A 50 -11.54 11.78 -2.41
CA PRO A 50 -12.16 12.62 -1.38
C PRO A 50 -12.74 11.83 -0.20
N LEU A 51 -13.29 10.64 -0.46
CA LEU A 51 -13.86 9.78 0.58
C LEU A 51 -12.76 9.25 1.50
N TYR A 52 -11.69 8.68 0.93
CA TYR A 52 -10.55 8.22 1.72
C TYR A 52 -9.79 9.36 2.38
N ALA A 53 -9.65 10.53 1.73
CA ALA A 53 -9.07 11.71 2.33
C ALA A 53 -9.89 12.18 3.55
N GLY A 54 -11.21 12.10 3.49
CA GLY A 54 -12.10 12.39 4.62
C GLY A 54 -11.88 11.42 5.79
N ILE A 55 -11.87 10.11 5.52
CA ILE A 55 -11.59 9.07 6.52
C ILE A 55 -10.21 9.29 7.13
N MET A 56 -9.19 9.44 6.30
CA MET A 56 -7.81 9.70 6.72
C MET A 56 -7.73 10.97 7.57
N GLY A 57 -8.40 12.05 7.15
CA GLY A 57 -8.43 13.30 7.90
C GLY A 57 -9.01 13.14 9.30
N VAL A 58 -10.11 12.41 9.45
CA VAL A 58 -10.68 12.09 10.75
C VAL A 58 -9.72 11.25 11.59
N MET A 59 -9.17 10.18 11.02
CA MET A 59 -8.27 9.26 11.72
C MET A 59 -6.99 9.97 12.21
N LEU A 60 -6.41 10.85 11.40
CA LEU A 60 -5.21 11.61 11.75
C LEU A 60 -5.50 12.71 12.77
N ASN A 61 -6.52 13.54 12.53
CA ASN A 61 -6.84 14.69 13.39
C ASN A 61 -7.36 14.29 14.78
N THR A 62 -7.99 13.12 14.91
CA THR A 62 -8.40 12.58 16.22
C THR A 62 -7.27 11.87 16.95
N GLY A 63 -6.14 11.61 16.29
CA GLY A 63 -5.04 10.82 16.83
C GLY A 63 -5.34 9.32 16.95
N LEU A 64 -6.46 8.86 16.38
CA LEU A 64 -6.88 7.46 16.50
C LEU A 64 -5.85 6.49 15.92
N VAL A 65 -5.25 6.82 14.77
CA VAL A 65 -4.19 5.98 14.16
C VAL A 65 -2.98 5.87 15.06
N ALA A 66 -2.56 6.98 15.67
CA ALA A 66 -1.43 6.98 16.60
C ALA A 66 -1.73 6.11 17.84
N GLN A 67 -2.95 6.21 18.38
CA GLN A 67 -3.39 5.37 19.51
C GLN A 67 -3.42 3.87 19.13
N MET A 68 -3.92 3.54 17.93
CA MET A 68 -3.91 2.16 17.43
C MET A 68 -2.47 1.64 17.28
N ALA A 69 -1.58 2.42 16.66
CA ALA A 69 -0.19 2.04 16.49
C ALA A 69 0.52 1.84 17.84
N ASP A 70 0.32 2.74 18.77
CA ASP A 70 0.90 2.66 20.14
C ASP A 70 0.36 1.44 20.90
N TYR A 71 -0.94 1.15 20.79
CA TYR A 71 -1.50 -0.06 21.39
C TYR A 71 -0.87 -1.33 20.83
N PHE A 72 -0.78 -1.45 19.49
CA PHE A 72 -0.15 -2.61 18.86
C PHE A 72 1.34 -2.73 19.25
N ALA A 73 2.08 -1.63 19.29
CA ALA A 73 3.48 -1.63 19.67
C ALA A 73 3.71 -2.12 21.11
N ARG A 74 2.81 -1.76 22.03
CA ARG A 74 2.93 -2.14 23.46
C ARG A 74 2.67 -3.61 23.76
N ILE A 75 1.89 -4.30 22.94
CA ILE A 75 1.60 -5.73 23.13
C ILE A 75 2.66 -6.64 22.53
N GLY A 76 3.65 -6.08 21.82
CA GLY A 76 4.74 -6.81 21.20
C GLY A 76 5.82 -7.26 22.19
N THR A 77 6.48 -8.36 21.85
CA THR A 77 7.76 -8.78 22.40
C THR A 77 8.85 -8.64 21.36
N ALA A 78 10.12 -8.83 21.72
CA ALA A 78 11.22 -8.72 20.76
C ALA A 78 10.99 -9.57 19.50
N GLU A 79 10.50 -10.80 19.67
CA GLU A 79 10.30 -11.76 18.58
C GLU A 79 8.98 -11.53 17.83
N THR A 80 7.93 -11.04 18.49
CA THR A 80 6.59 -10.91 17.91
C THR A 80 6.31 -9.54 17.32
N LEU A 81 7.13 -8.53 17.63
CA LEU A 81 6.91 -7.16 17.17
C LEU A 81 6.81 -7.02 15.65
N PRO A 82 7.64 -7.70 14.83
CA PRO A 82 7.51 -7.64 13.37
C PRO A 82 6.17 -8.18 12.86
N LEU A 83 5.68 -9.27 13.47
CA LEU A 83 4.38 -9.85 13.13
C LEU A 83 3.22 -8.93 13.56
N ILE A 84 3.32 -8.31 14.72
CA ILE A 84 2.34 -7.34 15.21
C ILE A 84 2.34 -6.10 14.32
N ALA A 85 3.50 -5.64 13.87
CA ALA A 85 3.63 -4.55 12.91
C ALA A 85 2.93 -4.90 11.57
N PHE A 86 3.03 -6.15 11.12
CA PHE A 86 2.34 -6.66 9.95
C PHE A 86 0.81 -6.57 10.09
N PHE A 87 0.24 -7.09 11.17
CA PHE A 87 -1.20 -7.03 11.38
C PHE A 87 -1.69 -5.60 11.59
N SER A 88 -0.96 -4.80 12.39
CA SER A 88 -1.25 -3.38 12.57
C SER A 88 -1.22 -2.62 11.25
N GLY A 89 -0.19 -2.87 10.42
CA GLY A 89 -0.07 -2.31 9.07
C GLY A 89 -1.30 -2.63 8.22
N GLY A 90 -1.73 -3.89 8.21
CA GLY A 90 -2.92 -4.31 7.49
C GLY A 90 -4.21 -3.65 7.97
N VAL A 91 -4.41 -3.56 9.28
CA VAL A 91 -5.61 -2.92 9.86
C VAL A 91 -5.63 -1.42 9.55
N ILE A 92 -4.51 -0.73 9.74
CA ILE A 92 -4.43 0.73 9.51
C ILE A 92 -4.55 1.05 8.02
N ASN A 93 -4.00 0.22 7.14
CA ASN A 93 -4.12 0.40 5.69
C ASN A 93 -5.58 0.44 5.21
N MET A 94 -6.48 -0.30 5.86
CA MET A 94 -7.91 -0.26 5.51
C MET A 94 -8.52 1.14 5.64
N PHE A 95 -7.93 2.02 6.44
CA PHE A 95 -8.38 3.41 6.66
C PHE A 95 -7.49 4.41 5.94
N ILE A 96 -6.19 4.13 5.81
CA ILE A 96 -5.18 4.99 5.18
C ILE A 96 -4.46 4.18 4.10
N PRO A 97 -5.04 4.03 2.89
CA PRO A 97 -4.44 3.28 1.79
C PRO A 97 -3.31 4.07 1.11
N SER A 98 -2.33 4.45 1.90
CA SER A 98 -1.17 5.24 1.47
C SER A 98 0.02 4.87 2.34
N GLY A 99 0.91 4.03 1.84
CA GLY A 99 2.05 3.52 2.60
C GLY A 99 2.91 4.62 3.24
N GLY A 100 3.15 5.73 2.54
CA GLY A 100 3.90 6.86 3.09
C GLY A 100 3.16 7.58 4.22
N ALA A 101 1.86 7.88 4.06
CA ALA A 101 1.06 8.54 5.10
C ALA A 101 0.85 7.61 6.30
N GLN A 102 0.63 6.34 6.06
CA GLN A 102 0.53 5.32 7.09
C GLN A 102 1.83 5.20 7.89
N TRP A 103 2.97 5.08 7.22
CA TRP A 103 4.27 5.00 7.87
C TRP A 103 4.60 6.26 8.69
N ALA A 104 4.28 7.45 8.18
CA ALA A 104 4.53 8.70 8.90
C ALA A 104 3.87 8.75 10.28
N VAL A 105 2.72 8.08 10.44
CA VAL A 105 1.98 8.04 11.72
C VAL A 105 2.33 6.81 12.55
N GLN A 106 2.45 5.66 11.92
CA GLN A 106 2.64 4.37 12.59
C GLN A 106 4.11 4.10 12.91
N GLY A 107 5.02 4.49 12.01
CA GLY A 107 6.45 4.22 12.11
C GLY A 107 7.09 4.65 13.42
N PRO A 108 6.89 5.89 13.90
CA PRO A 108 7.49 6.36 15.15
C PRO A 108 7.18 5.48 16.36
N ALA A 109 5.92 5.02 16.52
CA ALA A 109 5.54 4.16 17.65
C ALA A 109 6.21 2.78 17.57
N PHE A 110 6.26 2.20 16.37
CA PHE A 110 6.88 0.89 16.18
C PHE A 110 8.41 0.93 16.24
N LEU A 111 9.05 2.00 15.76
CA LEU A 111 10.50 2.17 15.89
C LEU A 111 10.91 2.36 17.37
N ALA A 112 10.14 3.15 18.13
CA ALA A 112 10.39 3.30 19.57
C ALA A 112 10.22 1.97 20.32
N ALA A 113 9.21 1.16 19.96
CA ALA A 113 9.03 -0.17 20.52
C ALA A 113 10.18 -1.12 20.13
N ALA A 114 10.64 -1.07 18.89
CA ALA A 114 11.76 -1.88 18.42
C ALA A 114 13.05 -1.56 19.19
N GLU A 115 13.34 -0.28 19.40
CA GLU A 115 14.48 0.16 20.21
C GLU A 115 14.37 -0.33 21.66
N ALA A 116 13.20 -0.17 22.28
CA ALA A 116 12.97 -0.58 23.67
C ALA A 116 13.06 -2.11 23.88
N LEU A 117 12.67 -2.90 22.88
CA LEU A 117 12.65 -4.35 22.92
C LEU A 117 13.93 -5.00 22.36
N GLY A 118 14.79 -4.23 21.70
CA GLY A 118 15.99 -4.75 21.03
C GLY A 118 15.69 -5.50 19.73
N THR A 119 14.51 -5.25 19.11
CA THR A 119 14.16 -5.80 17.81
C THR A 119 14.86 -5.03 16.69
N ALA A 120 15.33 -5.71 15.64
CA ALA A 120 15.90 -5.06 14.47
C ALA A 120 14.86 -4.15 13.80
N PRO A 121 15.11 -2.84 13.66
CA PRO A 121 14.13 -1.89 13.13
C PRO A 121 13.72 -2.23 11.69
N GLU A 122 14.60 -2.86 10.91
CA GLU A 122 14.33 -3.31 9.54
C GLU A 122 13.18 -4.32 9.49
N LEU A 123 13.08 -5.21 10.46
CA LEU A 123 12.00 -6.20 10.53
C LEU A 123 10.65 -5.55 10.81
N VAL A 124 10.65 -4.50 11.61
CA VAL A 124 9.44 -3.73 11.92
C VAL A 124 8.98 -2.93 10.70
N VAL A 125 9.92 -2.28 9.99
CA VAL A 125 9.64 -1.59 8.73
C VAL A 125 9.04 -2.56 7.71
N MET A 126 9.65 -3.74 7.56
CA MET A 126 9.15 -4.80 6.67
C MET A 126 7.78 -5.31 7.11
N GLY A 127 7.55 -5.44 8.43
CA GLY A 127 6.25 -5.81 8.98
C GLY A 127 5.15 -4.85 8.53
N VAL A 128 5.33 -3.56 8.76
CA VAL A 128 4.35 -2.53 8.33
C VAL A 128 4.15 -2.55 6.81
N ALA A 129 5.24 -2.60 6.03
CA ALA A 129 5.19 -2.60 4.57
C ALA A 129 4.46 -3.85 4.01
N TYR A 130 4.72 -5.00 4.59
CA TYR A 130 4.02 -6.24 4.19
C TYR A 130 2.56 -6.23 4.62
N GLY A 131 2.22 -5.66 5.77
CA GLY A 131 0.84 -5.51 6.23
C GLY A 131 0.02 -4.60 5.32
N ASP A 132 0.60 -3.47 4.91
CA ASP A 132 0.03 -2.57 3.90
C ASP A 132 -0.24 -3.33 2.59
N GLN A 133 0.77 -3.97 2.04
CA GLN A 133 0.66 -4.68 0.78
C GLN A 133 -0.30 -5.87 0.84
N TRP A 134 -0.36 -6.56 1.97
CA TRP A 134 -1.24 -7.71 2.20
C TRP A 134 -2.72 -7.33 2.09
N THR A 135 -3.14 -6.26 2.76
CA THR A 135 -4.54 -5.81 2.70
C THR A 135 -4.87 -5.07 1.41
N ASN A 136 -3.89 -4.52 0.68
CA ASN A 136 -4.08 -3.95 -0.66
C ASN A 136 -4.65 -4.98 -1.65
N ILE A 137 -4.40 -6.29 -1.45
CA ILE A 137 -4.93 -7.37 -2.30
C ILE A 137 -6.48 -7.37 -2.31
N ILE A 138 -7.10 -7.02 -1.19
CA ILE A 138 -8.56 -7.00 -1.03
C ILE A 138 -9.14 -5.59 -0.88
N HIS A 139 -8.28 -4.57 -0.86
CA HIS A 139 -8.69 -3.20 -0.57
C HIS A 139 -9.56 -2.63 -1.70
N PRO A 140 -10.76 -2.07 -1.41
CA PRO A 140 -11.64 -1.51 -2.44
C PRO A 140 -10.98 -0.44 -3.30
N PHE A 141 -10.10 0.38 -2.72
CA PHE A 141 -9.34 1.41 -3.44
C PHE A 141 -8.50 0.85 -4.59
N VAL A 142 -7.96 -0.36 -4.42
CA VAL A 142 -7.15 -1.06 -5.44
C VAL A 142 -8.04 -1.91 -6.36
N VAL A 143 -9.01 -2.61 -5.79
CA VAL A 143 -9.85 -3.58 -6.51
C VAL A 143 -10.82 -2.89 -7.48
N ILE A 144 -11.43 -1.76 -7.11
CA ILE A 144 -12.42 -1.09 -7.96
C ILE A 144 -11.83 -0.59 -9.28
N PRO A 145 -10.67 0.10 -9.32
CA PRO A 145 -10.02 0.43 -10.59
C PRO A 145 -9.70 -0.78 -11.45
N LEU A 146 -9.25 -1.87 -10.84
CA LEU A 146 -8.96 -3.12 -11.54
C LEU A 146 -10.21 -3.70 -12.23
N LEU A 147 -11.36 -3.71 -11.53
CA LEU A 147 -12.64 -4.15 -12.09
C LEU A 147 -13.04 -3.33 -13.31
N ILE A 148 -12.88 -2.01 -13.22
CA ILE A 148 -13.26 -1.10 -14.31
C ILE A 148 -12.34 -1.27 -15.52
N MET A 149 -11.04 -1.41 -15.30
CA MET A 149 -10.06 -1.58 -16.38
C MET A 149 -10.20 -2.93 -17.10
N THR A 150 -10.52 -3.98 -16.36
CA THR A 150 -10.60 -5.35 -16.90
C THR A 150 -11.99 -5.73 -17.40
N GLY A 151 -13.03 -5.05 -16.94
CA GLY A 151 -14.43 -5.41 -17.23
C GLY A 151 -14.85 -6.77 -16.63
N LEU A 152 -14.04 -7.31 -15.71
CA LEU A 152 -14.34 -8.59 -15.06
C LEU A 152 -15.45 -8.42 -14.00
N PRO A 153 -16.28 -9.44 -13.79
CA PRO A 153 -17.33 -9.38 -12.78
C PRO A 153 -16.73 -9.36 -11.37
N ALA A 154 -17.24 -8.46 -10.51
CA ALA A 154 -16.73 -8.19 -9.19
C ALA A 154 -16.62 -9.45 -8.31
N ASN A 155 -17.62 -10.32 -8.37
CA ASN A 155 -17.63 -11.58 -7.60
C ASN A 155 -16.44 -12.48 -7.92
N LYS A 156 -16.03 -12.58 -9.19
CA LYS A 156 -14.86 -13.37 -9.59
C LYS A 156 -13.56 -12.75 -9.06
N VAL A 157 -13.37 -11.45 -9.30
CA VAL A 157 -12.14 -10.75 -8.88
C VAL A 157 -12.00 -10.81 -7.35
N LEU A 158 -13.07 -10.48 -6.61
CA LEU A 158 -13.03 -10.51 -5.14
C LEU A 158 -12.76 -11.92 -4.59
N SER A 159 -13.33 -12.97 -5.21
CA SER A 159 -13.07 -14.36 -4.79
C SER A 159 -11.59 -14.73 -4.97
N TYR A 160 -11.01 -14.42 -6.13
CA TYR A 160 -9.58 -14.68 -6.36
C TYR A 160 -8.66 -13.82 -5.48
N SER A 161 -9.00 -12.54 -5.31
CA SER A 161 -8.27 -11.64 -4.40
C SER A 161 -8.30 -12.17 -2.97
N PHE A 162 -9.43 -12.68 -2.50
CA PHE A 162 -9.54 -13.24 -1.16
C PHE A 162 -8.71 -14.52 -0.99
N ILE A 163 -8.72 -15.41 -1.99
CA ILE A 163 -7.86 -16.61 -1.98
C ILE A 163 -6.38 -16.18 -1.97
N LEU A 164 -6.00 -15.23 -2.82
CA LEU A 164 -4.63 -14.70 -2.86
C LEU A 164 -4.23 -14.06 -1.53
N PHE A 165 -5.12 -13.31 -0.90
CA PHE A 165 -4.94 -12.71 0.42
C PHE A 165 -4.62 -13.79 1.47
N LEU A 166 -5.39 -14.88 1.52
CA LEU A 166 -5.14 -16.00 2.43
C LEU A 166 -3.82 -16.71 2.13
N VAL A 167 -3.54 -16.98 0.86
CA VAL A 167 -2.27 -17.63 0.45
C VAL A 167 -1.07 -16.73 0.75
N ALA A 168 -1.16 -15.42 0.49
CA ALA A 168 -0.09 -14.47 0.75
C ALA A 168 0.21 -14.30 2.25
N THR A 169 -0.77 -14.56 3.12
CA THR A 169 -0.57 -14.49 4.57
C THR A 169 0.56 -15.44 5.02
N VAL A 170 0.62 -16.64 4.44
CA VAL A 170 1.60 -17.67 4.85
C VAL A 170 3.06 -17.22 4.62
N PRO A 171 3.49 -16.82 3.41
CA PRO A 171 4.87 -16.38 3.21
C PRO A 171 5.18 -15.04 3.88
N LEU A 172 4.23 -14.10 3.93
CA LEU A 172 4.48 -12.78 4.53
C LEU A 172 4.58 -12.86 6.06
N ALA A 173 3.59 -13.43 6.73
CA ALA A 173 3.63 -13.60 8.18
C ALA A 173 4.67 -14.65 8.59
N GLY A 174 4.77 -15.76 7.89
CA GLY A 174 5.73 -16.82 8.15
C GLY A 174 7.18 -16.35 8.01
N GLY A 175 7.48 -15.56 6.98
CA GLY A 175 8.80 -14.96 6.80
C GLY A 175 9.19 -14.02 7.94
N LEU A 176 8.25 -13.19 8.42
CA LEU A 176 8.48 -12.30 9.57
C LEU A 176 8.66 -13.07 10.89
N ILE A 177 7.92 -14.16 11.09
CA ILE A 177 8.12 -15.03 12.25
C ILE A 177 9.53 -15.62 12.23
N VAL A 178 9.92 -16.24 11.12
CA VAL A 178 11.26 -16.82 10.98
C VAL A 178 12.34 -15.77 11.20
N ALA A 179 12.21 -14.59 10.59
CA ALA A 179 13.18 -13.51 10.73
C ALA A 179 13.22 -12.89 12.13
N GLY A 180 12.10 -12.91 12.88
CA GLY A 180 12.03 -12.39 14.26
C GLY A 180 12.71 -13.31 15.30
N PHE A 181 12.95 -14.58 14.94
CA PHE A 181 13.67 -15.55 15.80
C PHE A 181 15.15 -15.68 15.46
N TRP A 182 15.66 -14.99 14.45
CA TRP A 182 17.05 -14.99 14.01
C TRP A 182 17.73 -13.66 14.34
#